data_7c7c2641875c662be2fcf461486df9f1
#
_entry.id   7c7c2641875c662be2fcf461486df9f1
#
_cell.length_a   1.000
_cell.length_b   1.000
_cell.length_c   1.000
_cell.angle_alpha   90.00
_cell.angle_beta   90.00
_cell.angle_gamma   90.00
#
_symmetry.space_group_name_H-M   'P 1'
#
loop_
_entity.id
_entity.type
_entity.pdbx_description
1 polymer ?
#
loop_
_entity_poly.entity_id
_entity_poly.type
_entity_poly.pdbx_seq_one_letter_code
_entity_poly.pdbx_strand_id
1 'polypeptide(L)'
;MQSQNAAKKSFIIILVTIIFALAGYGASFLQKPQWKAEAKIYQPTTNQLGNYYALASMYQFIQGKNEPETLLVNKVYDEFKRQLSAYDNIRQFWLESSYYKQRETGNVQNDEALLEQLVKTVKFSTALKGQAETLSIQLDNPKQALEMLNAFIAQSNLAAREVIYNELIGQWKNLFNQVNSAAQLKLGATLQGNALGTQDWQGKLNMMKSVNPLDNNLTAYRYLKSPTQPLNPERSVLYWVLCVGGLGLVVGMFLANTFTRKTKKESVEE
;
A
#
# COMPACT_ATOMS: atom_id res chain seq x y z
N MET A 1 -34.87 -16.52 -48.00
CA MET A 1 -33.99 -15.39 -48.28
C MET A 1 -33.62 -14.53 -47.07
N GLN A 2 -34.54 -14.17 -46.16
CA GLN A 2 -34.18 -13.34 -44.95
C GLN A 2 -33.23 -14.06 -43.97
N SER A 3 -33.35 -15.35 -43.72
CA SER A 3 -32.48 -16.09 -42.78
C SER A 3 -31.03 -16.24 -43.30
N GLN A 4 -30.81 -16.39 -44.59
CA GLN A 4 -29.46 -16.48 -45.18
C GLN A 4 -28.71 -15.15 -45.11
N ASN A 5 -29.43 -14.02 -45.25
CA ASN A 5 -28.81 -12.72 -45.12
C ASN A 5 -28.46 -12.36 -43.67
N ALA A 6 -29.25 -12.83 -42.69
CA ALA A 6 -28.93 -12.69 -41.27
C ALA A 6 -27.68 -13.52 -40.91
N ALA A 7 -27.55 -14.76 -41.38
CA ALA A 7 -26.41 -15.61 -41.16
C ALA A 7 -25.12 -15.03 -41.75
N LYS A 8 -25.19 -14.48 -42.99
CA LYS A 8 -24.03 -13.80 -43.62
C LYS A 8 -23.60 -12.55 -42.85
N LYS A 9 -24.55 -11.75 -42.35
CA LYS A 9 -24.23 -10.59 -41.51
C LYS A 9 -23.52 -10.99 -40.22
N SER A 10 -24.06 -11.97 -39.48
CA SER A 10 -23.45 -12.46 -38.27
C SER A 10 -22.03 -13.02 -38.50
N PHE A 11 -21.85 -13.75 -39.60
CA PHE A 11 -20.54 -14.29 -39.96
C PHE A 11 -19.50 -13.19 -40.21
N ILE A 12 -19.85 -12.12 -40.94
CA ILE A 12 -18.96 -10.97 -41.21
C ILE A 12 -18.60 -10.28 -39.91
N ILE A 13 -19.58 -10.03 -39.02
CA ILE A 13 -19.33 -9.37 -37.74
C ILE A 13 -18.36 -10.19 -36.88
N ILE A 14 -18.62 -11.50 -36.75
CA ILE A 14 -17.78 -12.40 -35.95
C ILE A 14 -16.35 -12.46 -36.53
N LEU A 15 -16.22 -12.62 -37.83
CA LEU A 15 -14.91 -12.71 -38.50
C LEU A 15 -14.09 -11.44 -38.27
N VAL A 16 -14.69 -10.25 -38.50
CA VAL A 16 -14.01 -8.97 -38.29
C VAL A 16 -13.63 -8.78 -36.81
N THR A 17 -14.53 -9.11 -35.90
CA THR A 17 -14.24 -9.04 -34.45
C THR A 17 -13.07 -9.92 -34.06
N ILE A 18 -12.98 -11.15 -34.58
CA ILE A 18 -11.86 -12.08 -34.32
C ILE A 18 -10.54 -11.51 -34.87
N ILE A 19 -10.55 -10.97 -36.10
CA ILE A 19 -9.34 -10.38 -36.69
C ILE A 19 -8.84 -9.20 -35.85
N PHE A 20 -9.73 -8.33 -35.41
CA PHE A 20 -9.39 -7.20 -34.54
C PHE A 20 -8.93 -7.66 -33.13
N ALA A 21 -9.55 -8.68 -32.56
CA ALA A 21 -9.11 -9.27 -31.30
C ALA A 21 -7.70 -9.86 -31.39
N LEU A 22 -7.37 -10.54 -32.49
CA LEU A 22 -6.02 -11.04 -32.78
C LEU A 22 -5.02 -9.90 -32.97
N ALA A 23 -5.41 -8.83 -33.66
CA ALA A 23 -4.59 -7.63 -33.80
C ALA A 23 -4.35 -6.96 -32.41
N GLY A 24 -5.37 -6.89 -31.57
CA GLY A 24 -5.26 -6.40 -30.17
C GLY A 24 -4.32 -7.27 -29.34
N TYR A 25 -4.39 -8.59 -29.49
CA TYR A 25 -3.45 -9.50 -28.88
C TYR A 25 -2.00 -9.20 -29.34
N GLY A 26 -1.76 -9.05 -30.64
CA GLY A 26 -0.46 -8.67 -31.19
C GLY A 26 0.03 -7.31 -30.67
N ALA A 27 -0.84 -6.30 -30.63
CA ALA A 27 -0.53 -4.96 -30.12
C ALA A 27 -0.10 -4.98 -28.64
N SER A 28 -0.63 -5.90 -27.83
CA SER A 28 -0.23 -6.05 -26.44
C SER A 28 1.24 -6.35 -26.23
N PHE A 29 1.94 -6.92 -27.23
CA PHE A 29 3.37 -7.20 -27.20
C PHE A 29 4.25 -5.98 -27.53
N LEU A 30 3.68 -4.93 -28.12
CA LEU A 30 4.37 -3.67 -28.38
C LEU A 30 4.49 -2.80 -27.12
N GLN A 31 3.67 -3.06 -26.11
CA GLN A 31 3.74 -2.36 -24.83
C GLN A 31 5.00 -2.79 -24.06
N LYS A 32 5.73 -1.82 -23.48
CA LYS A 32 6.86 -2.11 -22.60
C LYS A 32 6.43 -3.02 -21.46
N PRO A 33 7.14 -4.12 -21.22
CA PRO A 33 6.80 -5.04 -20.15
C PRO A 33 6.90 -4.33 -18.81
N GLN A 34 5.90 -4.55 -17.95
CA GLN A 34 5.87 -4.03 -16.58
C GLN A 34 6.05 -5.19 -15.62
N TRP A 35 6.89 -5.00 -14.60
CA TRP A 35 7.23 -6.04 -13.64
C TRP A 35 6.71 -5.63 -12.26
N LYS A 36 5.83 -6.45 -11.69
CA LYS A 36 5.22 -6.21 -10.40
C LYS A 36 5.90 -7.03 -9.32
N ALA A 37 6.63 -6.35 -8.42
CA ALA A 37 7.07 -6.93 -7.17
C ALA A 37 5.93 -6.82 -6.14
N GLU A 38 5.75 -7.87 -5.33
CA GLU A 38 4.65 -7.94 -4.37
C GLU A 38 5.12 -8.50 -3.03
N ALA A 39 4.65 -7.91 -1.93
CA ALA A 39 4.79 -8.40 -0.58
C ALA A 39 3.41 -8.59 0.05
N LYS A 40 3.27 -9.63 0.88
CA LYS A 40 2.12 -9.78 1.78
C LYS A 40 2.57 -9.52 3.21
N ILE A 41 1.98 -8.52 3.83
CA ILE A 41 2.32 -8.04 5.15
C ILE A 41 1.17 -8.27 6.13
N TYR A 42 1.53 -8.40 7.39
CA TYR A 42 0.60 -8.64 8.47
C TYR A 42 1.07 -7.89 9.73
N GLN A 43 0.19 -7.79 10.73
CA GLN A 43 0.52 -7.15 12.00
C GLN A 43 1.75 -7.79 12.67
N PRO A 44 2.60 -7.00 13.36
CA PRO A 44 3.75 -7.50 14.07
C PRO A 44 3.35 -8.32 15.31
N THR A 45 4.31 -8.99 15.90
CA THR A 45 4.19 -9.56 17.24
C THR A 45 4.70 -8.56 18.28
N THR A 46 4.38 -8.75 19.57
CA THR A 46 4.87 -7.90 20.67
C THR A 46 6.40 -7.84 20.70
N ASN A 47 7.08 -8.94 20.42
CA ASN A 47 8.55 -9.00 20.38
C ASN A 47 9.16 -8.10 19.30
N GLN A 48 8.46 -7.87 18.20
CA GLN A 48 8.92 -7.00 17.12
C GLN A 48 8.81 -5.51 17.44
N LEU A 49 8.10 -5.15 18.52
CA LEU A 49 7.99 -3.78 18.97
C LEU A 49 9.19 -3.31 19.80
N GLY A 50 10.12 -4.21 20.17
CA GLY A 50 11.33 -3.87 20.92
C GLY A 50 11.01 -3.16 22.25
N ASN A 51 11.88 -2.23 22.65
CA ASN A 51 11.72 -1.46 23.89
C ASN A 51 10.49 -0.55 23.90
N TYR A 52 9.91 -0.25 22.73
CA TYR A 52 8.65 0.51 22.67
C TYR A 52 7.54 -0.20 23.43
N TYR A 53 7.40 -1.52 23.28
CA TYR A 53 6.37 -2.29 23.98
C TYR A 53 6.53 -2.18 25.49
N ALA A 54 7.74 -2.35 26.01
CA ALA A 54 8.01 -2.24 27.44
C ALA A 54 7.70 -0.85 27.98
N LEU A 55 8.14 0.21 27.30
CA LEU A 55 7.87 1.59 27.70
C LEU A 55 6.38 1.95 27.64
N ALA A 56 5.70 1.57 26.58
CA ALA A 56 4.27 1.85 26.41
C ALA A 56 3.42 1.09 27.46
N SER A 57 3.77 -0.16 27.75
CA SER A 57 3.10 -0.94 28.81
C SER A 57 3.34 -0.34 30.18
N MET A 58 4.57 0.11 30.47
CA MET A 58 4.90 0.79 31.73
C MET A 58 4.14 2.12 31.86
N TYR A 59 4.02 2.88 30.77
CA TYR A 59 3.24 4.11 30.75
C TYR A 59 1.77 3.87 31.13
N GLN A 60 1.15 2.84 30.56
CA GLN A 60 -0.22 2.44 30.89
C GLN A 60 -0.35 2.00 32.34
N PHE A 61 0.59 1.17 32.83
CA PHE A 61 0.60 0.68 34.19
C PHE A 61 0.68 1.82 35.24
N ILE A 62 1.56 2.82 35.00
CA ILE A 62 1.69 3.97 35.90
C ILE A 62 0.40 4.80 35.95
N GLN A 63 -0.32 4.87 34.84
CA GLN A 63 -1.65 5.52 34.77
C GLN A 63 -2.78 4.69 35.39
N GLY A 64 -2.51 3.46 35.82
CA GLY A 64 -3.53 2.53 36.30
C GLY A 64 -4.45 1.98 35.21
N LYS A 65 -3.98 2.01 33.95
CA LYS A 65 -4.69 1.42 32.81
C LYS A 65 -4.18 0.00 32.57
N ASN A 66 -5.09 -0.90 32.25
CA ASN A 66 -4.78 -2.28 31.86
C ASN A 66 -5.40 -2.53 30.48
N GLU A 67 -4.77 -1.97 29.46
CA GLU A 67 -5.24 -2.17 28.09
C GLU A 67 -4.66 -3.48 27.50
N PRO A 68 -5.41 -4.18 26.65
CA PRO A 68 -4.91 -5.40 25.99
C PRO A 68 -3.66 -5.11 25.17
N GLU A 69 -2.71 -6.05 25.17
CA GLU A 69 -1.49 -5.99 24.36
C GLU A 69 -1.77 -5.75 22.87
N THR A 70 -2.88 -6.29 22.38
CA THR A 70 -3.32 -6.13 20.98
C THR A 70 -3.54 -4.68 20.58
N LEU A 71 -3.86 -3.79 21.51
CA LEU A 71 -4.04 -2.35 21.20
C LEU A 71 -2.72 -1.70 20.81
N LEU A 72 -1.62 -1.99 21.51
CA LEU A 72 -0.30 -1.47 21.17
C LEU A 72 0.17 -1.99 19.81
N VAL A 73 0.00 -3.29 19.57
CA VAL A 73 0.33 -3.92 18.29
C VAL A 73 -0.46 -3.29 17.15
N ASN A 74 -1.77 -3.16 17.34
CA ASN A 74 -2.64 -2.56 16.32
C ASN A 74 -2.27 -1.10 16.05
N LYS A 75 -2.00 -0.30 17.10
CA LYS A 75 -1.60 1.10 16.97
C LYS A 75 -0.36 1.24 16.08
N VAL A 76 0.66 0.44 16.32
CA VAL A 76 1.91 0.45 15.55
C VAL A 76 1.66 0.01 14.10
N TYR A 77 0.86 -1.04 13.91
CA TYR A 77 0.54 -1.55 12.59
C TYR A 77 -0.33 -0.58 11.79
N ASP A 78 -1.31 0.07 12.41
CA ASP A 78 -2.17 1.05 11.78
C ASP A 78 -1.38 2.28 11.32
N GLU A 79 -0.39 2.72 12.13
CA GLU A 79 0.51 3.79 11.70
C GLU A 79 1.35 3.38 10.50
N PHE A 80 1.92 2.16 10.50
CA PHE A 80 2.66 1.64 9.35
C PHE A 80 1.80 1.60 8.07
N LYS A 81 0.55 1.12 8.16
CA LYS A 81 -0.39 1.13 7.03
C LYS A 81 -0.68 2.55 6.53
N ARG A 82 -0.77 3.51 7.45
CA ARG A 82 -0.94 4.91 7.10
C ARG A 82 0.24 5.43 6.30
N GLN A 83 1.46 5.10 6.72
CA GLN A 83 2.67 5.47 5.98
C GLN A 83 2.75 4.81 4.59
N LEU A 84 2.31 3.55 4.45
CA LEU A 84 2.26 2.86 3.15
C LEU A 84 1.27 3.48 2.15
N SER A 85 0.24 4.16 2.64
CA SER A 85 -0.83 4.77 1.82
C SER A 85 -0.75 6.29 1.73
N ALA A 86 0.10 6.95 2.53
CA ALA A 86 0.24 8.39 2.55
C ALA A 86 0.91 8.88 1.26
N TYR A 87 0.21 9.74 0.50
CA TYR A 87 0.73 10.33 -0.74
C TYR A 87 2.08 11.00 -0.54
N ASP A 88 2.23 11.82 0.51
CA ASP A 88 3.47 12.55 0.78
C ASP A 88 4.64 11.61 1.08
N ASN A 89 4.41 10.51 1.81
CA ASN A 89 5.46 9.53 2.09
C ASN A 89 5.88 8.78 0.81
N ILE A 90 4.92 8.41 -0.05
CA ILE A 90 5.21 7.77 -1.34
C ILE A 90 5.96 8.73 -2.26
N ARG A 91 5.53 9.99 -2.31
CA ARG A 91 6.16 11.03 -3.13
C ARG A 91 7.60 11.31 -2.68
N GLN A 92 7.81 11.46 -1.36
CA GLN A 92 9.14 11.67 -0.78
C GLN A 92 10.07 10.49 -1.05
N PHE A 93 9.57 9.25 -0.90
CA PHE A 93 10.31 8.05 -1.24
C PHE A 93 10.84 8.10 -2.68
N TRP A 94 9.98 8.44 -3.65
CA TRP A 94 10.41 8.50 -5.04
C TRP A 94 11.41 9.62 -5.29
N LEU A 95 11.20 10.82 -4.73
CA LEU A 95 12.15 11.95 -4.84
C LEU A 95 13.56 11.60 -4.36
N GLU A 96 13.66 10.80 -3.30
CA GLU A 96 14.94 10.39 -2.72
C GLU A 96 15.55 9.19 -3.44
N SER A 97 14.74 8.42 -4.20
CA SER A 97 15.16 7.18 -4.83
C SER A 97 16.18 7.40 -5.96
N SER A 98 17.13 6.48 -6.07
CA SER A 98 18.04 6.43 -7.22
C SER A 98 17.31 6.20 -8.54
N TYR A 99 16.15 5.54 -8.49
CA TYR A 99 15.33 5.26 -9.67
C TYR A 99 14.80 6.54 -10.32
N TYR A 100 14.29 7.48 -9.50
CA TYR A 100 13.82 8.78 -9.98
C TYR A 100 14.99 9.65 -10.43
N LYS A 101 16.04 9.79 -9.62
CA LYS A 101 17.23 10.63 -9.89
C LYS A 101 17.94 10.27 -11.19
N GLN A 102 17.90 9.02 -11.62
CA GLN A 102 18.47 8.58 -12.89
C GLN A 102 17.61 8.94 -14.12
N ARG A 103 16.35 9.31 -13.90
CA ARG A 103 15.36 9.56 -14.95
C ARG A 103 14.88 11.01 -15.02
N GLU A 104 15.24 11.84 -14.03
CA GLU A 104 14.96 13.27 -14.06
C GLU A 104 15.70 13.94 -15.23
N THR A 105 15.01 14.87 -15.88
CA THR A 105 15.48 15.54 -17.11
C THR A 105 15.97 16.97 -16.85
N GLY A 106 15.70 17.51 -15.64
CA GLY A 106 15.91 18.92 -15.30
C GLY A 106 14.78 19.85 -15.80
N ASN A 107 13.78 19.30 -16.48
CA ASN A 107 12.57 20.03 -16.84
C ASN A 107 11.48 19.79 -15.79
N VAL A 108 11.10 20.84 -15.07
CA VAL A 108 10.17 20.77 -13.93
C VAL A 108 8.85 20.06 -14.29
N GLN A 109 8.27 20.34 -15.46
CA GLN A 109 6.99 19.75 -15.85
C GLN A 109 7.11 18.25 -16.16
N ASN A 110 8.19 17.85 -16.84
CA ASN A 110 8.44 16.45 -17.16
C ASN A 110 8.78 15.65 -15.90
N ASP A 111 9.56 16.23 -15.03
CA ASP A 111 10.02 15.59 -13.80
C ASP A 111 8.88 15.45 -12.80
N GLU A 112 7.98 16.43 -12.70
CA GLU A 112 6.75 16.30 -11.89
C GLU A 112 5.79 15.25 -12.48
N ALA A 113 5.63 15.21 -13.81
CA ALA A 113 4.81 14.18 -14.47
C ALA A 113 5.38 12.76 -14.25
N LEU A 114 6.69 12.62 -14.30
CA LEU A 114 7.37 11.35 -13.97
C LEU A 114 7.11 10.94 -12.52
N LEU A 115 7.25 11.88 -11.59
CA LEU A 115 7.04 11.65 -10.17
C LEU A 115 5.60 11.20 -9.88
N GLU A 116 4.60 11.86 -10.48
CA GLU A 116 3.20 11.48 -10.38
C GLU A 116 2.92 10.08 -10.97
N GLN A 117 3.60 9.71 -12.04
CA GLN A 117 3.53 8.36 -12.58
C GLN A 117 4.10 7.34 -11.61
N LEU A 118 5.25 7.63 -10.99
CA LEU A 118 5.90 6.76 -10.02
C LEU A 118 5.06 6.57 -8.76
N VAL A 119 4.44 7.62 -8.25
CA VAL A 119 3.51 7.53 -7.11
C VAL A 119 2.40 6.52 -7.40
N LYS A 120 1.84 6.52 -8.61
CA LYS A 120 0.78 5.59 -9.04
C LYS A 120 1.24 4.14 -9.21
N THR A 121 2.55 3.88 -9.27
CA THR A 121 3.08 2.50 -9.35
C THR A 121 3.02 1.77 -8.02
N VAL A 122 2.97 2.50 -6.90
CA VAL A 122 2.82 1.94 -5.55
C VAL A 122 1.35 1.65 -5.30
N LYS A 123 1.03 0.39 -5.02
CA LYS A 123 -0.34 -0.03 -4.72
C LYS A 123 -0.38 -0.76 -3.40
N PHE A 124 -1.12 -0.20 -2.46
CA PHE A 124 -1.43 -0.83 -1.19
C PHE A 124 -2.91 -1.24 -1.19
N SER A 125 -3.16 -2.52 -0.93
CA SER A 125 -4.50 -3.09 -0.86
C SER A 125 -4.75 -3.63 0.54
N THR A 126 -5.74 -3.05 1.21
CA THR A 126 -6.22 -3.52 2.50
C THR A 126 -7.01 -4.81 2.33
N ALA A 127 -6.76 -5.76 3.19
CA ALA A 127 -7.46 -7.03 3.22
C ALA A 127 -8.63 -7.01 4.22
N LEU A 128 -9.52 -8.00 4.11
CA LEU A 128 -10.52 -8.25 5.13
C LEU A 128 -9.83 -8.61 6.46
N LYS A 129 -10.52 -8.36 7.59
CA LYS A 129 -9.98 -8.62 8.93
C LYS A 129 -9.44 -10.05 9.04
N GLY A 130 -8.18 -10.17 9.45
CA GLY A 130 -7.49 -11.47 9.59
C GLY A 130 -6.78 -11.98 8.35
N GLN A 131 -6.81 -11.25 7.23
CA GLN A 131 -6.05 -11.56 6.03
C GLN A 131 -4.82 -10.66 5.90
N ALA A 132 -3.83 -11.11 5.12
CA ALA A 132 -2.65 -10.32 4.82
C ALA A 132 -2.96 -9.17 3.86
N GLU A 133 -2.42 -8.02 4.15
CA GLU A 133 -2.45 -6.89 3.25
C GLU A 133 -1.38 -7.02 2.16
N THR A 134 -1.66 -6.48 0.99
CA THR A 134 -0.78 -6.61 -0.17
C THR A 134 -0.21 -5.25 -0.54
N LEU A 135 1.11 -5.17 -0.59
CA LEU A 135 1.84 -4.02 -1.13
C LEU A 135 2.55 -4.44 -2.40
N SER A 136 2.49 -3.62 -3.43
CA SER A 136 3.19 -3.89 -4.69
C SER A 136 3.72 -2.62 -5.33
N ILE A 137 4.84 -2.78 -6.06
CA ILE A 137 5.42 -1.74 -6.92
C ILE A 137 5.61 -2.35 -8.31
N GLN A 138 5.23 -1.56 -9.33
CA GLN A 138 5.30 -1.97 -10.72
C GLN A 138 6.26 -1.08 -11.50
N LEU A 139 7.34 -1.65 -12.06
CA LEU A 139 8.37 -0.93 -12.82
C LEU A 139 8.74 -1.68 -14.11
N ASP A 140 9.55 -1.02 -14.93
CA ASP A 140 10.06 -1.56 -16.21
C ASP A 140 11.19 -2.61 -16.06
N ASN A 141 11.75 -2.76 -14.86
CA ASN A 141 12.83 -3.71 -14.56
C ASN A 141 12.48 -4.54 -13.32
N PRO A 142 12.55 -5.89 -13.38
CA PRO A 142 12.16 -6.78 -12.29
C PRO A 142 13.04 -6.63 -11.04
N LYS A 143 14.36 -6.41 -11.23
CA LYS A 143 15.29 -6.21 -10.12
C LYS A 143 15.03 -4.88 -9.40
N GLN A 144 14.84 -3.80 -10.16
CA GLN A 144 14.52 -2.48 -9.61
C GLN A 144 13.16 -2.48 -8.91
N ALA A 145 12.15 -3.19 -9.45
CA ALA A 145 10.86 -3.33 -8.79
C ALA A 145 10.99 -3.97 -7.40
N LEU A 146 11.79 -5.02 -7.27
CA LEU A 146 12.08 -5.66 -5.98
C LEU A 146 12.86 -4.74 -5.03
N GLU A 147 13.92 -4.08 -5.52
CA GLU A 147 14.76 -3.18 -4.73
C GLU A 147 13.94 -1.99 -4.19
N MET A 148 13.13 -1.36 -5.04
CA MET A 148 12.28 -0.24 -4.64
C MET A 148 11.18 -0.66 -3.67
N LEU A 149 10.59 -1.86 -3.84
CA LEU A 149 9.60 -2.37 -2.90
C LEU A 149 10.21 -2.60 -1.51
N ASN A 150 11.39 -3.20 -1.43
CA ASN A 150 12.08 -3.40 -0.15
C ASN A 150 12.46 -2.06 0.51
N ALA A 151 12.99 -1.11 -0.27
CA ALA A 151 13.36 0.21 0.21
C ALA A 151 12.14 0.99 0.72
N PHE A 152 11.01 0.94 0.00
CA PHE A 152 9.78 1.62 0.42
C PHE A 152 9.20 1.04 1.72
N ILE A 153 9.21 -0.29 1.87
CA ILE A 153 8.78 -0.93 3.12
C ILE A 153 9.67 -0.49 4.29
N ALA A 154 10.99 -0.47 4.08
CA ALA A 154 11.94 -0.06 5.12
C ALA A 154 11.76 1.42 5.50
N GLN A 155 11.61 2.32 4.54
CA GLN A 155 11.34 3.74 4.78
C GLN A 155 10.01 3.96 5.50
N SER A 156 8.94 3.28 5.07
CA SER A 156 7.63 3.40 5.71
C SER A 156 7.65 2.88 7.16
N ASN A 157 8.45 1.84 7.43
CA ASN A 157 8.67 1.37 8.81
C ASN A 157 9.41 2.40 9.66
N LEU A 158 10.41 3.06 9.08
CA LEU A 158 11.15 4.13 9.76
C LEU A 158 10.22 5.30 10.09
N ALA A 159 9.45 5.77 9.12
CA ALA A 159 8.48 6.85 9.30
C ALA A 159 7.42 6.51 10.36
N ALA A 160 6.87 5.30 10.34
CA ALA A 160 5.92 4.84 11.36
C ALA A 160 6.55 4.81 12.75
N ARG A 161 7.79 4.31 12.86
CA ARG A 161 8.53 4.26 14.12
C ARG A 161 8.74 5.67 14.69
N GLU A 162 9.14 6.62 13.86
CA GLU A 162 9.34 8.01 14.31
C GLU A 162 8.07 8.63 14.86
N VAL A 163 6.93 8.45 14.20
CA VAL A 163 5.65 8.96 14.69
C VAL A 163 5.29 8.36 16.04
N ILE A 164 5.36 7.02 16.15
CA ILE A 164 5.01 6.27 17.36
C ILE A 164 5.94 6.62 18.53
N TYR A 165 7.24 6.78 18.27
CA TYR A 165 8.23 7.15 19.29
C TYR A 165 8.04 8.58 19.77
N ASN A 166 7.86 9.52 18.87
CA ASN A 166 7.64 10.92 19.22
C ASN A 166 6.37 11.10 20.07
N GLU A 167 5.30 10.37 19.75
CA GLU A 167 4.09 10.37 20.53
C GLU A 167 4.33 9.83 21.95
N LEU A 168 4.98 8.66 22.06
CA LEU A 168 5.27 8.06 23.37
C LEU A 168 6.21 8.94 24.21
N ILE A 169 7.25 9.52 23.61
CA ILE A 169 8.17 10.43 24.28
C ILE A 169 7.41 11.65 24.83
N GLY A 170 6.51 12.24 24.05
CA GLY A 170 5.69 13.35 24.49
C GLY A 170 4.78 12.99 25.67
N GLN A 171 4.11 11.85 25.55
CA GLN A 171 3.25 11.32 26.63
C GLN A 171 4.03 10.99 27.89
N TRP A 172 5.19 10.33 27.75
CA TRP A 172 6.09 9.99 28.84
C TRP A 172 6.60 11.21 29.58
N LYS A 173 7.06 12.23 28.85
CA LYS A 173 7.54 13.50 29.42
C LYS A 173 6.45 14.19 30.27
N ASN A 174 5.23 14.23 29.76
CA ASN A 174 4.09 14.83 30.47
C ASN A 174 3.78 14.06 31.74
N LEU A 175 3.70 12.73 31.68
CA LEU A 175 3.45 11.88 32.84
C LEU A 175 4.58 11.98 33.86
N PHE A 176 5.84 11.99 33.42
CA PHE A 176 7.01 12.14 34.28
C PHE A 176 6.94 13.46 35.09
N ASN A 177 6.61 14.57 34.46
CA ASN A 177 6.49 15.86 35.12
C ASN A 177 5.37 15.82 36.18
N GLN A 178 4.23 15.20 35.86
CA GLN A 178 3.11 15.06 36.83
C GLN A 178 3.51 14.20 38.03
N VAL A 179 4.10 13.02 37.78
CA VAL A 179 4.53 12.08 38.84
C VAL A 179 5.65 12.71 39.69
N ASN A 180 6.62 13.38 39.05
CA ASN A 180 7.70 14.04 39.77
C ASN A 180 7.17 15.18 40.71
N SER A 181 6.26 16.01 40.21
CA SER A 181 5.63 17.08 41.00
C SER A 181 4.83 16.49 42.17
N ALA A 182 4.05 15.43 41.92
CA ALA A 182 3.27 14.76 42.94
C ALA A 182 4.17 14.12 44.04
N ALA A 183 5.27 13.53 43.64
CA ALA A 183 6.26 12.96 44.58
C ALA A 183 6.96 14.04 45.40
N GLN A 184 7.36 15.17 44.79
CA GLN A 184 7.97 16.31 45.52
C GLN A 184 7.03 16.94 46.51
N LEU A 185 5.77 17.12 46.15
CA LEU A 185 4.74 17.66 47.01
C LEU A 185 4.21 16.67 48.03
N LYS A 186 4.70 15.41 48.03
CA LYS A 186 4.26 14.31 48.90
C LYS A 186 2.73 14.12 48.89
N LEU A 187 2.12 14.30 47.71
CA LEU A 187 0.67 14.13 47.55
C LEU A 187 0.26 12.70 47.90
N GLY A 188 -0.82 12.53 48.63
CA GLY A 188 -1.33 11.22 49.05
C GLY A 188 -0.54 10.54 50.17
N ALA A 189 0.47 11.17 50.75
CA ALA A 189 1.11 10.69 51.97
C ALA A 189 0.19 10.97 53.16
N THR A 190 -0.36 9.94 53.80
CA THR A 190 -1.09 10.08 55.07
C THR A 190 -0.14 10.06 56.23
N LEU A 191 -0.32 10.98 57.17
CA LEU A 191 0.47 11.09 58.39
C LEU A 191 0.15 9.99 59.45
N GLN A 192 -0.81 9.13 59.19
CA GLN A 192 -1.18 8.02 60.07
C GLN A 192 -1.71 6.81 59.27
N GLY A 193 -1.05 5.75 59.39
CA GLY A 193 -1.20 4.31 59.20
C GLY A 193 -2.41 3.63 58.58
N ASN A 194 -3.37 4.32 57.95
CA ASN A 194 -4.46 3.71 57.22
C ASN A 194 -4.28 3.90 55.70
N ALA A 195 -3.64 2.93 55.11
CA ALA A 195 -3.23 2.92 53.71
C ALA A 195 -4.36 2.57 52.71
N LEU A 196 -5.56 3.10 52.91
CA LEU A 196 -6.62 2.98 51.90
C LEU A 196 -6.58 4.22 51.00
N GLY A 197 -5.90 4.12 49.88
CA GLY A 197 -5.96 5.11 48.79
C GLY A 197 -4.72 5.97 48.54
N THR A 198 -3.59 5.70 49.21
CA THR A 198 -2.33 6.43 48.90
C THR A 198 -1.72 5.95 47.61
N GLN A 199 -1.64 6.83 46.65
CA GLN A 199 -0.83 6.56 45.44
C GLN A 199 0.65 6.70 45.79
N ASP A 200 1.43 5.63 45.60
CA ASP A 200 2.89 5.67 45.78
C ASP A 200 3.57 6.43 44.60
N TRP A 201 3.54 7.76 44.70
CA TRP A 201 4.16 8.63 43.70
C TRP A 201 5.68 8.47 43.61
N GLN A 202 6.34 8.18 44.74
CA GLN A 202 7.78 7.94 44.78
C GLN A 202 8.14 6.63 44.12
N GLY A 203 7.38 5.57 44.35
CA GLY A 203 7.54 4.29 43.66
C GLY A 203 7.33 4.44 42.16
N LYS A 204 6.28 5.12 41.73
CA LYS A 204 6.02 5.45 40.32
C LYS A 204 7.19 6.22 39.67
N LEU A 205 7.73 7.23 40.37
CA LEU A 205 8.88 8.01 39.89
C LEU A 205 10.14 7.13 39.73
N ASN A 206 10.39 6.24 40.69
CA ASN A 206 11.51 5.32 40.62
C ASN A 206 11.37 4.33 39.44
N MET A 207 10.17 3.81 39.24
CA MET A 207 9.88 2.96 38.05
C MET A 207 10.13 3.72 36.75
N MET A 208 9.69 4.97 36.64
CA MET A 208 9.92 5.78 35.44
C MET A 208 11.41 6.06 35.17
N LYS A 209 12.23 6.14 36.19
CA LYS A 209 13.68 6.34 36.08
C LYS A 209 14.44 5.06 35.73
N SER A 210 13.89 3.89 35.96
CA SER A 210 14.54 2.60 35.76
C SER A 210 14.31 1.98 34.38
N VAL A 211 13.54 2.65 33.49
CA VAL A 211 13.22 2.12 32.15
C VAL A 211 14.41 2.19 31.21
N ASN A 212 14.49 1.21 30.30
CA ASN A 212 15.43 1.26 29.20
C ASN A 212 14.98 2.28 28.15
N PRO A 213 15.90 2.98 27.49
CA PRO A 213 15.56 3.92 26.41
C PRO A 213 14.98 3.18 25.21
N LEU A 214 14.27 3.92 24.35
CA LEU A 214 13.83 3.41 23.07
C LEU A 214 15.04 2.98 22.22
N ASP A 215 14.91 1.85 21.55
CA ASP A 215 15.91 1.29 20.64
C ASP A 215 15.45 1.45 19.17
N ASN A 216 16.27 0.99 18.23
CA ASN A 216 15.95 1.02 16.81
C ASN A 216 15.34 -0.29 16.30
N ASN A 217 14.91 -1.18 17.19
CA ASN A 217 14.51 -2.55 16.85
C ASN A 217 13.03 -2.68 16.48
N LEU A 218 12.21 -1.62 16.66
CA LEU A 218 10.81 -1.68 16.31
C LEU A 218 10.61 -2.00 14.83
N THR A 219 9.93 -3.11 14.57
CA THR A 219 9.42 -3.48 13.26
C THR A 219 7.90 -3.52 13.32
N ALA A 220 7.28 -2.63 12.57
CA ALA A 220 5.83 -2.40 12.63
C ALA A 220 5.01 -3.41 11.83
N TYR A 221 5.64 -4.42 11.24
CA TYR A 221 5.01 -5.42 10.40
C TYR A 221 5.75 -6.77 10.49
N ARG A 222 5.13 -7.81 9.95
CA ARG A 222 5.81 -9.07 9.60
C ARG A 222 5.40 -9.49 8.19
N TYR A 223 6.30 -10.22 7.51
CA TYR A 223 5.96 -10.81 6.21
C TYR A 223 5.18 -12.11 6.39
N LEU A 224 4.09 -12.27 5.62
CA LEU A 224 3.52 -13.57 5.27
C LEU A 224 4.07 -14.05 3.92
N LYS A 225 4.42 -13.11 3.03
CA LYS A 225 5.19 -13.36 1.81
C LYS A 225 6.18 -12.22 1.66
N SER A 226 7.46 -12.52 1.79
CA SER A 226 8.53 -11.56 1.52
C SER A 226 8.54 -11.15 0.06
N PRO A 227 8.98 -9.92 -0.27
CA PRO A 227 9.15 -9.51 -1.65
C PRO A 227 10.09 -10.46 -2.39
N THR A 228 9.69 -10.85 -3.59
CA THR A 228 10.52 -11.70 -4.49
C THR A 228 10.58 -11.06 -5.86
N GLN A 229 11.67 -11.30 -6.58
CA GLN A 229 11.80 -10.81 -7.93
C GLN A 229 10.72 -11.43 -8.82
N PRO A 230 9.94 -10.62 -9.55
CA PRO A 230 8.92 -11.13 -10.44
C PRO A 230 9.56 -11.88 -11.61
N LEU A 231 9.03 -13.07 -11.93
CA LEU A 231 9.53 -13.93 -13.01
C LEU A 231 8.86 -13.62 -14.34
N ASN A 232 7.62 -13.14 -14.31
CA ASN A 232 6.85 -12.83 -15.52
C ASN A 232 6.39 -11.36 -15.50
N PRO A 233 6.45 -10.68 -16.64
CA PRO A 233 5.90 -9.32 -16.75
C PRO A 233 4.36 -9.36 -16.71
N GLU A 234 3.78 -8.38 -16.07
CA GLU A 234 2.33 -8.11 -16.20
C GLU A 234 2.06 -7.43 -17.54
N ARG A 235 1.22 -8.03 -18.37
CA ARG A 235 0.76 -7.46 -19.64
C ARG A 235 -0.75 -7.31 -19.60
N SER A 236 -1.23 -6.16 -20.01
CA SER A 236 -2.67 -5.90 -20.11
C SER A 236 -3.28 -6.52 -21.38
N VAL A 237 -3.02 -7.80 -21.63
CA VAL A 237 -3.50 -8.50 -22.85
C VAL A 237 -5.01 -8.39 -22.98
N LEU A 238 -5.72 -8.65 -21.88
CA LEU A 238 -7.18 -8.59 -21.87
C LEU A 238 -7.73 -7.20 -22.24
N TYR A 239 -7.10 -6.15 -21.72
CA TYR A 239 -7.47 -4.77 -22.06
C TYR A 239 -7.34 -4.49 -23.56
N TRP A 240 -6.21 -4.86 -24.18
CA TRP A 240 -5.99 -4.67 -25.61
C TRP A 240 -6.95 -5.48 -26.47
N VAL A 241 -7.18 -6.74 -26.12
CA VAL A 241 -8.14 -7.62 -26.81
C VAL A 241 -9.55 -7.08 -26.72
N LEU A 242 -10.00 -6.58 -25.58
CA LEU A 242 -11.34 -6.00 -25.39
C LEU A 242 -11.49 -4.67 -26.12
N CYS A 243 -10.51 -3.76 -26.03
CA CYS A 243 -10.60 -2.46 -26.70
C CYS A 243 -10.56 -2.59 -28.22
N VAL A 244 -9.58 -3.32 -28.75
CA VAL A 244 -9.42 -3.48 -30.21
C VAL A 244 -10.49 -4.42 -30.75
N GLY A 245 -10.87 -5.49 -30.04
CA GLY A 245 -11.96 -6.39 -30.41
C GLY A 245 -13.33 -5.67 -30.40
N GLY A 246 -13.57 -4.78 -29.43
CA GLY A 246 -14.76 -3.93 -29.39
C GLY A 246 -14.86 -2.98 -30.60
N LEU A 247 -13.73 -2.38 -31.01
CA LEU A 247 -13.66 -1.61 -32.26
C LEU A 247 -13.98 -2.49 -33.47
N GLY A 248 -13.47 -3.72 -33.50
CA GLY A 248 -13.74 -4.70 -34.54
C GLY A 248 -15.23 -5.05 -34.64
N LEU A 249 -15.94 -5.13 -33.52
CA LEU A 249 -17.38 -5.36 -33.50
C LEU A 249 -18.14 -4.20 -34.14
N VAL A 250 -17.80 -2.95 -33.84
CA VAL A 250 -18.42 -1.76 -34.45
C VAL A 250 -18.15 -1.71 -35.95
N VAL A 251 -16.90 -1.91 -36.38
CA VAL A 251 -16.50 -1.95 -37.78
C VAL A 251 -17.20 -3.10 -38.53
N GLY A 252 -17.28 -4.29 -37.88
CA GLY A 252 -17.96 -5.47 -38.44
C GLY A 252 -19.46 -5.22 -38.66
N MET A 253 -20.15 -4.54 -37.75
CA MET A 253 -21.55 -4.14 -37.93
C MET A 253 -21.74 -3.18 -39.13
N PHE A 254 -20.82 -2.21 -39.27
CA PHE A 254 -20.86 -1.26 -40.37
C PHE A 254 -20.63 -1.94 -41.73
N LEU A 255 -19.63 -2.79 -41.83
CA LEU A 255 -19.30 -3.56 -43.03
C LEU A 255 -20.46 -4.53 -43.40
N ALA A 256 -20.99 -5.27 -42.43
CA ALA A 256 -22.07 -6.19 -42.65
C ALA A 256 -23.32 -5.48 -43.21
N ASN A 257 -23.58 -4.23 -42.78
CA ASN A 257 -24.70 -3.46 -43.24
C ASN A 257 -24.49 -2.89 -44.67
N THR A 258 -23.27 -2.49 -45.00
CA THR A 258 -22.92 -1.98 -46.36
C THR A 258 -22.88 -3.10 -47.40
N PHE A 259 -22.27 -4.24 -47.09
CA PHE A 259 -22.23 -5.37 -48.03
C PHE A 259 -23.60 -5.97 -48.30
N THR A 260 -24.48 -6.08 -47.32
CA THR A 260 -25.84 -6.59 -47.57
C THR A 260 -26.76 -5.61 -48.26
N ARG A 261 -26.47 -4.30 -48.27
CA ARG A 261 -27.21 -3.31 -49.10
C ARG A 261 -26.83 -3.42 -50.57
N LYS A 262 -25.54 -3.70 -50.89
CA LYS A 262 -25.10 -3.88 -52.27
C LYS A 262 -25.72 -5.11 -52.93
N THR A 263 -25.69 -6.29 -52.28
CA THR A 263 -26.28 -7.51 -52.80
C THR A 263 -27.80 -7.43 -52.99
N LYS A 264 -28.51 -6.55 -52.27
CA LYS A 264 -29.95 -6.31 -52.46
C LYS A 264 -30.25 -5.41 -53.67
N LYS A 265 -29.32 -4.53 -54.09
CA LYS A 265 -29.47 -3.74 -55.29
C LYS A 265 -29.25 -4.54 -56.57
N GLU A 266 -28.24 -5.42 -56.61
CA GLU A 266 -27.95 -6.27 -57.75
C GLU A 266 -29.05 -7.31 -58.03
N SER A 267 -29.75 -7.80 -57.00
CA SER A 267 -30.89 -8.75 -57.16
C SER A 267 -32.24 -8.10 -57.52
N VAL A 268 -32.31 -6.83 -57.69
CA VAL A 268 -33.53 -6.08 -58.14
C VAL A 268 -33.39 -5.59 -59.58
N GLU A 269 -32.17 -5.65 -60.14
CA GLU A 269 -31.87 -5.26 -61.52
C GLU A 269 -31.79 -6.46 -62.50
N GLU A 270 -31.91 -7.72 -62.02
CA GLU A 270 -32.15 -8.92 -62.81
C GLU A 270 -33.65 -9.29 -62.78
#